data_f4acc2e7ccf32f5bbbbd4ec2c644ea4b
#
_entry.id   f4acc2e7ccf32f5bbbbd4ec2c644ea4b
#
_cell.length_a   1.000
_cell.length_b   1.000
_cell.length_c   1.000
_cell.angle_alpha   90.00
_cell.angle_beta   90.00
_cell.angle_gamma   90.00
#
_symmetry.space_group_name_H-M   'P 1'
#
loop_
_entity.id
_entity.type
_entity.pdbx_description
1 polymer ?
#
loop_
_entity_poly.entity_id
_entity_poly.type
_entity_poly.pdbx_seq_one_letter_code
_entity_poly.pdbx_strand_id
1 'polypeptide(L)'
;MIELVIGGIAIVFFFVGLFIQKKFKGNKLPEQVVDQKAIATSGLSKREYEVLEEMAQGYSNKEIAETLFVSESTIKTHVSNILVKLDARRRTQAIQKAKELRILGS
;
A
#
# COMPACT_ATOMS: atom_id res chain seq x y z
N MET A 1 -10.14 34.84 -3.14
CA MET A 1 -10.46 33.79 -4.14
C MET A 1 -9.23 33.21 -4.81
N ILE A 2 -8.31 34.03 -5.29
CA ILE A 2 -7.10 33.57 -5.97
C ILE A 2 -6.18 32.77 -5.02
N GLU A 3 -6.10 33.18 -3.76
CA GLU A 3 -5.28 32.50 -2.74
C GLU A 3 -5.77 31.09 -2.41
N LEU A 4 -7.08 30.85 -2.39
CA LEU A 4 -7.66 29.54 -2.15
C LEU A 4 -7.40 28.58 -3.32
N VAL A 5 -7.41 29.08 -4.54
CA VAL A 5 -7.14 28.30 -5.74
C VAL A 5 -5.67 27.89 -5.78
N ILE A 6 -4.76 28.81 -5.45
CA ILE A 6 -3.32 28.54 -5.40
C ILE A 6 -2.99 27.50 -4.31
N GLY A 7 -3.60 27.63 -3.13
CA GLY A 7 -3.45 26.65 -2.04
C GLY A 7 -3.95 25.26 -2.43
N GLY A 8 -5.10 25.17 -3.11
CA GLY A 8 -5.64 23.91 -3.59
C GLY A 8 -4.74 23.24 -4.62
N ILE A 9 -4.19 24.00 -5.55
CA ILE A 9 -3.27 23.50 -6.57
C ILE A 9 -1.98 22.99 -5.92
N ALA A 10 -1.43 23.72 -4.95
CA ALA A 10 -0.21 23.30 -4.23
C ALA A 10 -0.41 21.98 -3.49
N ILE A 11 -1.57 21.77 -2.87
CA ILE A 11 -1.90 20.51 -2.19
C ILE A 11 -2.00 19.37 -3.19
N VAL A 12 -2.63 19.57 -4.32
CA VAL A 12 -2.75 18.55 -5.38
C VAL A 12 -1.38 18.17 -5.91
N PHE A 13 -0.51 19.15 -6.19
CA PHE A 13 0.86 18.88 -6.64
C PHE A 13 1.67 18.14 -5.58
N PHE A 14 1.50 18.45 -4.31
CA PHE A 14 2.17 17.76 -3.22
C PHE A 14 1.79 16.27 -3.18
N PHE A 15 0.49 15.95 -3.30
CA PHE A 15 0.03 14.58 -3.33
C PHE A 15 0.50 13.83 -4.58
N VAL A 16 0.47 14.48 -5.74
CA VAL A 16 0.97 13.90 -6.99
C VAL A 16 2.47 13.65 -6.89
N GLY A 17 3.23 14.56 -6.31
CA GLY A 17 4.66 14.40 -6.08
C GLY A 17 4.98 13.22 -5.18
N LEU A 18 4.26 13.05 -4.07
CA LEU A 18 4.42 11.90 -3.19
C LEU A 18 4.06 10.59 -3.90
N PHE A 19 3.02 10.57 -4.70
CA PHE A 19 2.60 9.40 -5.47
C PHE A 19 3.65 9.01 -6.51
N ILE A 20 4.21 9.97 -7.23
CA ILE A 20 5.27 9.73 -8.21
C ILE A 20 6.53 9.19 -7.54
N GLN A 21 6.94 9.75 -6.41
CA GLN A 21 8.10 9.27 -5.66
C GLN A 21 7.93 7.81 -5.21
N LYS A 22 6.74 7.42 -4.79
CA LYS A 22 6.45 6.04 -4.42
C LYS A 22 6.57 5.08 -5.60
N LYS A 23 6.07 5.46 -6.77
CA LYS A 23 6.23 4.66 -7.99
C LYS A 23 7.69 4.47 -8.38
N PHE A 24 8.49 5.53 -8.26
CA PHE A 24 9.92 5.47 -8.57
C PHE A 24 10.69 4.55 -7.62
N LYS A 25 10.35 4.55 -6.33
CA LYS A 25 10.98 3.65 -5.35
C LYS A 25 10.67 2.18 -5.62
N GLY A 26 9.46 1.87 -6.07
CA GLY A 26 9.06 0.51 -6.42
C GLY A 26 9.79 -0.06 -7.65
N ASN A 27 10.27 0.80 -8.53
CA ASN A 27 10.95 0.39 -9.76
C ASN A 27 12.47 0.28 -9.64
N LYS A 28 13.06 0.73 -8.52
CA LYS A 28 14.52 0.87 -8.41
C LYS A 28 15.26 -0.35 -7.89
N LEU A 29 14.59 -1.38 -7.42
CA LEU A 29 15.25 -2.52 -6.79
C LEU A 29 14.85 -3.84 -7.47
N PRO A 30 15.51 -4.18 -8.59
CA PRO A 30 15.28 -5.48 -9.23
C PRO A 30 15.75 -6.66 -8.37
N GLU A 31 16.44 -6.40 -7.26
CA GLU A 31 16.98 -7.44 -6.37
C GLU A 31 15.95 -7.95 -5.34
N GLN A 32 14.85 -7.24 -5.15
CA GLN A 32 13.78 -7.76 -4.29
C GLN A 32 12.94 -8.73 -5.11
N VAL A 33 13.24 -10.00 -4.95
CA VAL A 33 12.52 -11.05 -5.65
C VAL A 33 11.14 -11.20 -5.03
N VAL A 34 10.18 -10.53 -5.63
CA VAL A 34 8.76 -10.77 -5.37
C VAL A 34 8.33 -11.89 -6.32
N ASP A 35 7.78 -12.95 -5.76
CA ASP A 35 7.28 -14.07 -6.56
C ASP A 35 5.86 -13.77 -7.02
N GLN A 36 5.70 -13.48 -8.31
CA GLN A 36 4.40 -13.20 -8.90
C GLN A 36 3.43 -14.38 -8.75
N LYS A 37 3.95 -15.58 -8.77
CA LYS A 37 3.15 -16.79 -8.56
C LYS A 37 2.64 -16.86 -7.11
N ALA A 38 3.46 -16.48 -6.14
CA ALA A 38 3.05 -16.43 -4.74
C ALA A 38 1.94 -15.40 -4.53
N ILE A 39 2.01 -14.25 -5.18
CA ILE A 39 0.97 -13.23 -5.13
C ILE A 39 -0.34 -13.81 -5.69
N ALA A 40 -0.30 -14.44 -6.84
CA ALA A 40 -1.48 -15.03 -7.46
C ALA A 40 -2.09 -16.13 -6.60
N THR A 41 -1.27 -16.94 -5.96
CA THR A 41 -1.70 -18.06 -5.10
C THR A 41 -2.26 -17.58 -3.76
N SER A 42 -1.83 -16.41 -3.27
CA SER A 42 -2.26 -15.86 -1.98
C SER A 42 -3.74 -15.52 -1.91
N GLY A 43 -4.39 -15.33 -3.08
CA GLY A 43 -5.77 -14.89 -3.14
C GLY A 43 -5.98 -13.41 -2.93
N LEU A 44 -4.90 -12.65 -2.77
CA LEU A 44 -4.98 -11.19 -2.62
C LEU A 44 -5.44 -10.55 -3.92
N SER A 45 -6.39 -9.62 -3.82
CA SER A 45 -6.76 -8.77 -4.95
C SER A 45 -5.63 -7.76 -5.21
N LYS A 46 -5.64 -7.15 -6.39
CA LYS A 46 -4.67 -6.12 -6.73
C LYS A 46 -4.68 -4.97 -5.71
N ARG A 47 -5.87 -4.53 -5.30
CA ARG A 47 -6.01 -3.44 -4.32
C ARG A 47 -5.51 -3.87 -2.94
N GLU A 48 -5.81 -5.09 -2.52
CA GLU A 48 -5.30 -5.63 -1.26
C GLU A 48 -3.79 -5.71 -1.26
N TYR A 49 -3.20 -6.13 -2.36
CA TYR A 49 -1.74 -6.14 -2.52
C TYR A 49 -1.15 -4.74 -2.39
N GLU A 50 -1.75 -3.74 -3.04
CA GLU A 50 -1.32 -2.34 -2.91
C GLU A 50 -1.39 -1.85 -1.47
N VAL A 51 -2.46 -2.19 -0.76
CA VAL A 51 -2.61 -1.86 0.67
C VAL A 51 -1.53 -2.55 1.49
N LEU A 52 -1.25 -3.81 1.23
CA LEU A 52 -0.22 -4.57 1.94
C LEU A 52 1.17 -3.96 1.74
N GLU A 53 1.49 -3.52 0.53
CA GLU A 53 2.75 -2.82 0.26
C GLU A 53 2.88 -1.54 1.12
N GLU A 54 1.82 -0.76 1.21
CA GLU A 54 1.80 0.46 2.02
C GLU A 54 1.89 0.15 3.52
N MET A 55 1.25 -0.92 3.97
CA MET A 55 1.38 -1.40 5.34
C MET A 55 2.83 -1.74 5.67
N ALA A 56 3.51 -2.41 4.75
CA ALA A 56 4.90 -2.81 4.94
C ALA A 56 5.85 -1.63 5.07
N GLN A 57 5.49 -0.49 4.50
CA GLN A 57 6.26 0.74 4.63
C GLN A 57 5.97 1.50 5.93
N GLY A 58 5.03 1.03 6.73
CA GLY A 58 4.72 1.62 8.02
C GLY A 58 3.62 2.68 8.01
N TYR A 59 2.90 2.81 6.90
CA TYR A 59 1.82 3.80 6.81
C TYR A 59 0.59 3.36 7.59
N SER A 60 -0.08 4.32 8.23
CA SER A 60 -1.35 4.10 8.91
C SER A 60 -2.49 3.93 7.91
N ASN A 61 -3.63 3.38 8.37
CA ASN A 61 -4.81 3.26 7.53
C ASN A 61 -5.25 4.60 6.94
N LYS A 62 -5.16 5.66 7.73
CA LYS A 62 -5.48 7.01 7.26
C LYS A 62 -4.54 7.46 6.14
N GLU A 63 -3.25 7.25 6.31
CA GLU A 63 -2.25 7.60 5.31
C GLU A 63 -2.42 6.79 4.03
N ILE A 64 -2.70 5.50 4.16
CA ILE A 64 -2.98 4.62 3.01
C ILE A 64 -4.23 5.10 2.28
N ALA A 65 -5.30 5.44 3.01
CA ALA A 65 -6.53 5.96 2.43
C ALA A 65 -6.28 7.22 1.61
N GLU A 66 -5.50 8.13 2.14
CA GLU A 66 -5.12 9.36 1.44
C GLU A 66 -4.31 9.08 0.17
N THR A 67 -3.38 8.13 0.25
CA THR A 67 -2.53 7.76 -0.89
C THR A 67 -3.32 7.09 -2.00
N LEU A 68 -4.26 6.22 -1.66
CA LEU A 68 -5.03 5.44 -2.62
C LEU A 68 -6.35 6.10 -3.01
N PHE A 69 -6.65 7.27 -2.47
CA PHE A 69 -7.87 8.05 -2.74
C PHE A 69 -9.15 7.29 -2.42
N VAL A 70 -9.16 6.61 -1.29
CA VAL A 70 -10.33 5.87 -0.77
C VAL A 70 -10.58 6.27 0.68
N SER A 71 -11.72 5.84 1.24
CA SER A 71 -12.03 6.11 2.63
C SER A 71 -11.18 5.25 3.57
N GLU A 72 -10.98 5.74 4.80
CA GLU A 72 -10.29 4.96 5.83
C GLU A 72 -11.03 3.66 6.14
N SER A 73 -12.37 3.69 6.14
CA SER A 73 -13.17 2.48 6.38
C SER A 73 -12.96 1.44 5.26
N THR A 74 -12.76 1.87 4.02
CA THR A 74 -12.41 0.97 2.92
C THR A 74 -11.06 0.30 3.18
N ILE A 75 -10.07 1.07 3.65
CA ILE A 75 -8.76 0.51 3.98
C ILE A 75 -8.87 -0.50 5.13
N LYS A 76 -9.66 -0.20 6.16
CA LYS A 76 -9.89 -1.16 7.27
C LYS A 76 -10.45 -2.48 6.75
N THR A 77 -11.36 -2.45 5.80
CA THR A 77 -11.91 -3.64 5.17
C THR A 77 -10.83 -4.40 4.41
N HIS A 78 -10.02 -3.72 3.62
CA HIS A 78 -8.90 -4.34 2.90
C HIS A 78 -7.90 -4.98 3.86
N VAL A 79 -7.56 -4.28 4.94
CA VAL A 79 -6.64 -4.82 5.96
C VAL A 79 -7.21 -6.08 6.58
N SER A 80 -8.50 -6.07 6.95
CA SER A 80 -9.16 -7.26 7.52
C SER A 80 -9.10 -8.44 6.57
N ASN A 81 -9.38 -8.22 5.29
CA ASN A 81 -9.32 -9.26 4.27
C ASN A 81 -7.89 -9.80 4.08
N ILE A 82 -6.91 -8.93 4.11
CA ILE A 82 -5.49 -9.31 4.04
C ILE A 82 -5.12 -10.23 5.20
N LEU A 83 -5.53 -9.85 6.42
CA LEU A 83 -5.25 -10.66 7.61
C LEU A 83 -5.86 -12.06 7.49
N VAL A 84 -7.10 -12.16 7.03
CA VAL A 84 -7.76 -13.44 6.82
C VAL A 84 -7.03 -14.27 5.76
N LYS A 85 -6.72 -13.67 4.62
CA LYS A 85 -6.08 -14.37 3.51
C LYS A 85 -4.67 -14.85 3.80
N LEU A 86 -3.94 -14.13 4.64
CA LEU A 86 -2.59 -14.50 5.06
C LEU A 86 -2.58 -15.30 6.37
N ASP A 87 -3.76 -15.61 6.92
CA ASP A 87 -3.88 -16.30 8.20
C ASP A 87 -3.06 -15.60 9.29
N ALA A 88 -3.22 -14.29 9.39
CA ALA A 88 -2.54 -13.46 10.36
C ALA A 88 -3.53 -12.82 11.32
N ARG A 89 -3.12 -12.64 12.56
CA ARG A 89 -3.95 -11.99 13.58
C ARG A 89 -3.63 -10.51 13.75
N ARG A 90 -2.44 -10.11 13.35
CA ARG A 90 -1.93 -8.75 13.53
C ARG A 90 -1.33 -8.25 12.24
N ARG A 91 -1.33 -6.94 12.10
CA ARG A 91 -0.73 -6.23 10.97
C ARG A 91 0.75 -6.60 10.76
N THR A 92 1.54 -6.59 11.83
CA THR A 92 2.96 -6.95 11.77
C THR A 92 3.16 -8.40 11.37
N GLN A 93 2.32 -9.30 11.83
CA GLN A 93 2.36 -10.71 11.46
C GLN A 93 2.04 -10.90 9.98
N ALA A 94 1.05 -10.17 9.46
CA ALA A 94 0.70 -10.22 8.03
C ALA A 94 1.87 -9.77 7.15
N ILE A 95 2.53 -8.69 7.52
CA ILE A 95 3.71 -8.18 6.82
C ILE A 95 4.83 -9.22 6.82
N GLN A 96 5.11 -9.81 7.98
CA GLN A 96 6.16 -10.83 8.11
C GLN A 96 5.84 -12.07 7.27
N LYS A 97 4.63 -12.58 7.34
CA LYS A 97 4.20 -13.72 6.52
C LYS A 97 4.29 -13.44 5.04
N ALA A 98 3.91 -12.24 4.62
CA ALA A 98 4.01 -11.84 3.22
C ALA A 98 5.46 -11.80 2.73
N LYS A 99 6.40 -11.40 3.57
CA LYS A 99 7.83 -11.44 3.25
C LYS A 99 8.34 -12.88 3.16
N GLU A 100 7.95 -13.74 4.09
CA GLU A 100 8.33 -15.15 4.10
C GLU A 100 7.82 -15.88 2.86
N LEU A 101 6.61 -15.56 2.41
CA LEU A 101 5.98 -16.14 1.23
C LEU A 101 6.46 -15.48 -0.08
N ARG A 102 7.33 -14.49 0.01
CA ARG A 102 7.82 -13.69 -1.15
C ARG A 102 6.72 -12.94 -1.88
N ILE A 103 5.62 -12.65 -1.20
CA ILE A 103 4.56 -11.76 -1.69
C ILE A 103 5.06 -10.33 -1.62
N LEU A 104 5.83 -10.00 -0.58
CA LEU A 104 6.53 -8.73 -0.43
C LEU A 104 8.03 -8.94 -0.53
N GLY A 105 8.73 -7.93 -1.02
CA GLY A 105 10.19 -7.88 -0.96
C GLY A 105 10.67 -7.78 0.49
N SER A 106 11.81 -8.35 0.77
CA SER A 106 12.43 -8.31 2.10
C SER A 106 13.04 -6.94 2.40
#